data_b6bc427c1decc0ce0f367c3518abb52a
#
_entry.id   b6bc427c1decc0ce0f367c3518abb52a
#
_cell.length_a   1.000
_cell.length_b   1.000
_cell.length_c   1.000
_cell.angle_alpha   90.00
_cell.angle_beta   90.00
_cell.angle_gamma   90.00
#
_symmetry.space_group_name_H-M   'P 1'
#
loop_
_entity.id
_entity.type
_entity.pdbx_description
1 polymer ?
#
loop_
_entity_poly.entity_id
_entity_poly.type
_entity_poly.pdbx_seq_one_letter_code
_entity_poly.pdbx_strand_id
1 'polypeptide(L)'
;MKEPYYIFIAYVVGFFVAQILKFILTLLKKENRGRKWTRKELWWVLTCPGGVPSGHATTMSAATTVALFGTLSNGALGVWPGGFNLSGSEATALFILLCVDITVFYDAVHVRWAVGEQGKALNKLLEKDGQSPVKVVE
;
A
#
# COMPACT_ATOMS: atom_id res chain seq x y z
N MET A 1 20.00 -14.23 -5.53
CA MET A 1 19.89 -12.76 -5.45
C MET A 1 21.25 -12.18 -5.16
N LYS A 2 21.87 -11.47 -6.12
CA LYS A 2 23.22 -10.92 -5.88
C LYS A 2 23.30 -9.85 -4.80
N GLU A 3 22.20 -9.14 -4.53
CA GLU A 3 22.22 -7.97 -3.67
C GLU A 3 20.86 -7.77 -2.96
N PRO A 4 20.60 -8.44 -1.83
CA PRO A 4 19.32 -8.42 -1.13
C PRO A 4 18.91 -7.02 -0.63
N TYR A 5 19.84 -6.08 -0.52
CA TYR A 5 19.55 -4.70 -0.11
C TYR A 5 18.68 -3.92 -1.12
N TYR A 6 18.65 -4.33 -2.40
CA TYR A 6 17.74 -3.70 -3.38
C TYR A 6 16.27 -3.91 -3.04
N ILE A 7 15.92 -5.04 -2.41
CA ILE A 7 14.56 -5.29 -1.93
C ILE A 7 14.20 -4.30 -0.83
N PHE A 8 15.14 -4.08 0.11
CA PHE A 8 14.94 -3.11 1.19
C PHE A 8 14.86 -1.67 0.65
N ILE A 9 15.70 -1.30 -0.30
CA ILE A 9 15.63 0.00 -0.97
C ILE A 9 14.28 0.17 -1.66
N ALA A 10 13.81 -0.83 -2.40
CA ALA A 10 12.51 -0.78 -3.05
C ALA A 10 11.36 -0.63 -2.06
N TYR A 11 11.42 -1.31 -0.92
CA TYR A 11 10.46 -1.16 0.17
C TYR A 11 10.40 0.29 0.67
N VAL A 12 11.56 0.87 0.98
CA VAL A 12 11.66 2.26 1.47
C VAL A 12 11.19 3.26 0.42
N VAL A 13 11.64 3.12 -0.83
CA VAL A 13 11.21 3.98 -1.95
C VAL A 13 9.72 3.86 -2.17
N GLY A 14 9.16 2.65 -2.18
CA GLY A 14 7.73 2.40 -2.30
C GLY A 14 6.93 3.11 -1.20
N PHE A 15 7.43 3.12 0.04
CA PHE A 15 6.81 3.85 1.14
C PHE A 15 6.77 5.37 0.86
N PHE A 16 7.89 5.97 0.49
CA PHE A 16 7.93 7.40 0.21
C PHE A 16 7.06 7.79 -0.99
N VAL A 17 7.08 7.01 -2.05
CA VAL A 17 6.21 7.22 -3.23
C VAL A 17 4.73 7.17 -2.83
N ALA A 18 4.33 6.19 -2.03
CA ALA A 18 2.96 6.09 -1.53
C ALA A 18 2.56 7.31 -0.70
N GLN A 19 3.43 7.80 0.18
CA GLN A 19 3.15 8.98 1.01
C GLN A 19 3.05 10.27 0.18
N ILE A 20 3.94 10.45 -0.79
CA ILE A 20 3.90 11.59 -1.71
C ILE A 20 2.61 11.57 -2.53
N LEU A 21 2.27 10.42 -3.11
CA LEU A 21 1.05 10.28 -3.91
C LEU A 21 -0.21 10.53 -3.08
N LYS A 22 -0.27 10.00 -1.87
CA LYS A 22 -1.33 10.25 -0.90
C LYS A 22 -1.48 11.74 -0.57
N PHE A 23 -0.35 12.41 -0.35
CA PHE A 23 -0.33 13.85 -0.09
C PHE A 23 -0.92 14.62 -1.28
N ILE A 24 -0.47 14.31 -2.50
CA ILE A 24 -0.98 14.94 -3.73
C ILE A 24 -2.47 14.69 -3.90
N LEU A 25 -2.93 13.44 -3.75
CA LEU A 25 -4.35 13.10 -3.87
C LEU A 25 -5.21 13.82 -2.82
N THR A 26 -4.70 13.97 -1.59
CA THR A 26 -5.39 14.69 -0.53
C THR A 26 -5.54 16.18 -0.86
N LEU A 27 -4.51 16.80 -1.44
CA LEU A 27 -4.58 18.20 -1.89
C LEU A 27 -5.52 18.39 -3.08
N LEU A 28 -5.59 17.42 -3.97
CA LEU A 28 -6.45 17.46 -5.17
C LEU A 28 -7.93 17.18 -4.86
N LYS A 29 -8.24 16.59 -3.70
CA LYS A 29 -9.62 16.28 -3.30
C LYS A 29 -10.44 17.58 -3.27
N LYS A 30 -11.60 17.58 -3.95
CA LYS A 30 -12.45 18.78 -4.16
C LYS A 30 -12.82 19.51 -2.86
N GLU A 31 -13.03 18.76 -1.79
CA GLU A 31 -13.34 19.27 -0.46
C GLU A 31 -12.20 20.10 0.17
N ASN A 32 -10.96 19.88 -0.28
CA ASN A 32 -9.77 20.51 0.25
C ASN A 32 -9.26 21.68 -0.63
N ARG A 33 -9.91 21.94 -1.76
CA ARG A 33 -9.54 23.06 -2.64
C ARG A 33 -9.79 24.40 -1.92
N GLY A 34 -8.73 25.20 -1.77
CA GLY A 34 -8.79 26.50 -1.12
C GLY A 34 -8.68 26.48 0.41
N ARG A 35 -8.56 25.32 1.05
CA ARG A 35 -8.32 25.21 2.48
C ARG A 35 -6.88 25.62 2.82
N LYS A 36 -6.73 26.48 3.82
CA LYS A 36 -5.40 26.76 4.40
C LYS A 36 -5.00 25.62 5.32
N TRP A 37 -3.95 24.89 4.94
CA TRP A 37 -3.42 23.77 5.70
C TRP A 37 -2.48 24.26 6.80
N THR A 38 -2.66 23.76 8.02
CA THR A 38 -1.71 23.97 9.11
C THR A 38 -0.54 22.99 8.99
N ARG A 39 0.64 23.33 9.55
CA ARG A 39 1.80 22.43 9.59
C ARG A 39 1.47 21.08 10.25
N LYS A 40 0.64 21.08 11.28
CA LYS A 40 0.21 19.86 11.98
C LYS A 40 -0.64 18.96 11.08
N GLU A 41 -1.57 19.52 10.31
CA GLU A 41 -2.40 18.77 9.36
C GLU A 41 -1.55 18.16 8.23
N LEU A 42 -0.58 18.90 7.70
CA LEU A 42 0.36 18.40 6.69
C LEU A 42 1.20 17.23 7.21
N TRP A 43 1.73 17.36 8.43
CA TRP A 43 2.45 16.27 9.10
C TRP A 43 1.56 15.05 9.32
N TRP A 44 0.32 15.28 9.75
CA TRP A 44 -0.63 14.19 9.99
C TRP A 44 -0.95 13.43 8.69
N VAL A 45 -1.17 14.12 7.58
CA VAL A 45 -1.40 13.48 6.27
C VAL A 45 -0.21 12.65 5.82
N LEU A 46 1.02 13.12 6.06
CA LEU A 46 2.24 12.42 5.70
C LEU A 46 2.52 11.20 6.58
N THR A 47 2.14 11.25 7.87
CA THR A 47 2.44 10.17 8.82
C THR A 47 1.29 9.21 9.06
N CYS A 48 0.05 9.61 8.73
CA CYS A 48 -1.13 8.77 8.93
C CYS A 48 -1.03 7.48 8.07
N PRO A 49 -1.12 6.30 8.67
CA PRO A 49 -1.02 5.04 7.94
C PRO A 49 -2.24 4.74 7.06
N GLY A 50 -3.37 5.42 7.27
CA GLY A 50 -4.60 5.24 6.49
C GLY A 50 -4.64 6.01 5.17
N GLY A 51 -5.59 5.71 4.31
CA GLY A 51 -5.88 6.42 3.06
C GLY A 51 -5.48 5.67 1.79
N VAL A 52 -5.79 6.28 0.63
CA VAL A 52 -5.47 5.75 -0.70
C VAL A 52 -4.31 6.56 -1.28
N PRO A 53 -3.25 5.94 -1.84
CA PRO A 53 -2.98 4.51 -1.89
C PRO A 53 -2.57 3.93 -0.52
N SER A 54 -2.76 2.60 -0.36
CA SER A 54 -2.31 1.89 0.83
C SER A 54 -0.78 1.86 0.88
N GLY A 55 -0.19 2.47 1.92
CA GLY A 55 1.26 2.44 2.12
C GLY A 55 1.80 1.01 2.22
N HIS A 56 1.13 0.14 2.98
CA HIS A 56 1.53 -1.26 3.15
C HIS A 56 1.49 -2.05 1.83
N ALA A 57 0.37 -1.95 1.08
CA ALA A 57 0.28 -2.62 -0.21
C ALA A 57 1.36 -2.12 -1.19
N THR A 58 1.58 -0.81 -1.27
CA THR A 58 2.58 -0.23 -2.18
C THR A 58 4.00 -0.67 -1.82
N THR A 59 4.37 -0.68 -0.53
CA THR A 59 5.70 -1.09 -0.07
C THR A 59 5.95 -2.57 -0.33
N MET A 60 4.98 -3.43 -0.02
CA MET A 60 5.10 -4.86 -0.24
C MET A 60 5.18 -5.18 -1.73
N SER A 61 4.30 -4.61 -2.56
CA SER A 61 4.34 -4.82 -4.01
C SER A 61 5.64 -4.32 -4.64
N ALA A 62 6.21 -3.21 -4.17
CA ALA A 62 7.52 -2.74 -4.63
C ALA A 62 8.64 -3.73 -4.28
N ALA A 63 8.67 -4.23 -3.05
CA ALA A 63 9.66 -5.21 -2.60
C ALA A 63 9.52 -6.54 -3.37
N THR A 64 8.30 -7.04 -3.51
CA THR A 64 8.00 -8.28 -4.25
C THR A 64 8.37 -8.15 -5.74
N THR A 65 8.08 -6.99 -6.34
CA THR A 65 8.45 -6.72 -7.74
C THR A 65 9.96 -6.76 -7.94
N VAL A 66 10.73 -6.10 -7.07
CA VAL A 66 12.20 -6.12 -7.18
C VAL A 66 12.76 -7.50 -6.89
N ALA A 67 12.20 -8.25 -5.94
CA ALA A 67 12.59 -9.64 -5.69
C ALA A 67 12.32 -10.52 -6.91
N LEU A 68 11.16 -10.37 -7.54
CA LEU A 68 10.79 -11.10 -8.75
C LEU A 68 11.73 -10.75 -9.92
N PHE A 69 11.92 -9.47 -10.21
CA PHE A 69 12.83 -9.04 -11.28
C PHE A 69 14.28 -9.43 -10.99
N GLY A 70 14.74 -9.36 -9.73
CA GLY A 70 16.06 -9.80 -9.33
C GLY A 70 16.29 -11.29 -9.57
N THR A 71 15.33 -12.13 -9.24
CA THR A 71 15.37 -13.57 -9.53
C THR A 71 15.30 -13.86 -11.02
N LEU A 72 14.45 -13.15 -11.76
CA LEU A 72 14.33 -13.29 -13.21
C LEU A 72 15.60 -12.84 -13.95
N SER A 73 16.24 -11.74 -13.53
CA SER A 73 17.44 -11.20 -14.19
C SER A 73 18.70 -12.03 -13.94
N ASN A 74 18.81 -12.72 -12.81
CA ASN A 74 19.99 -13.52 -12.44
C ASN A 74 20.13 -14.87 -13.19
N GLY A 75 19.32 -15.13 -14.16
CA GLY A 75 19.44 -16.34 -14.95
C GLY A 75 18.22 -16.67 -15.78
N ALA A 76 17.07 -16.14 -15.38
CA ALA A 76 15.81 -16.51 -16.03
C ALA A 76 15.38 -15.54 -17.13
N LEU A 77 15.72 -14.26 -17.08
CA LEU A 77 15.45 -13.32 -18.18
C LEU A 77 16.44 -13.47 -19.36
N GLY A 78 17.64 -14.01 -19.10
CA GLY A 78 18.52 -14.45 -20.18
C GLY A 78 18.07 -15.76 -20.82
N VAL A 79 17.08 -16.40 -20.20
CA VAL A 79 16.54 -17.72 -20.56
C VAL A 79 15.01 -17.69 -20.59
N TRP A 80 14.41 -16.56 -20.86
CA TRP A 80 13.02 -16.63 -21.29
C TRP A 80 12.99 -17.14 -22.73
N PRO A 81 13.01 -18.31 -22.93
CA PRO A 81 12.04 -19.36 -23.22
C PRO A 81 12.30 -20.71 -22.57
N GLY A 82 13.12 -20.83 -21.56
CA GLY A 82 13.54 -22.16 -21.16
C GLY A 82 13.63 -22.53 -19.68
N GLY A 83 13.15 -21.73 -18.74
CA GLY A 83 13.03 -22.26 -17.37
C GLY A 83 13.54 -21.36 -16.24
N PHE A 84 12.77 -21.31 -15.18
CA PHE A 84 13.11 -20.78 -13.88
C PHE A 84 14.17 -21.68 -13.23
N ASN A 85 15.45 -21.31 -13.29
CA ASN A 85 16.50 -21.96 -12.49
C ASN A 85 16.63 -21.22 -11.13
N LEU A 86 15.57 -21.22 -10.35
CA LEU A 86 15.61 -20.77 -8.96
C LEU A 86 16.18 -21.90 -8.10
N SER A 87 17.12 -21.56 -7.22
CA SER A 87 17.46 -22.47 -6.11
C SER A 87 16.23 -22.67 -5.23
N GLY A 88 16.09 -23.81 -4.58
CA GLY A 88 14.92 -24.10 -3.74
C GLY A 88 14.68 -23.02 -2.67
N SER A 89 15.71 -22.46 -2.09
CA SER A 89 15.61 -21.38 -1.09
C SER A 89 15.11 -20.04 -1.68
N GLU A 90 15.57 -19.68 -2.87
CA GLU A 90 15.11 -18.46 -3.56
C GLU A 90 13.65 -18.57 -4.00
N ALA A 91 13.25 -19.73 -4.51
CA ALA A 91 11.87 -20.01 -4.85
C ALA A 91 10.97 -19.91 -3.62
N THR A 92 11.36 -20.53 -2.50
CA THR A 92 10.61 -20.47 -1.24
C THR A 92 10.46 -19.03 -0.75
N ALA A 93 11.54 -18.23 -0.75
CA ALA A 93 11.48 -16.84 -0.33
C ALA A 93 10.54 -16.01 -1.22
N LEU A 94 10.58 -16.20 -2.53
CA LEU A 94 9.69 -15.51 -3.46
C LEU A 94 8.23 -15.90 -3.24
N PHE A 95 7.94 -17.19 -3.04
CA PHE A 95 6.57 -17.63 -2.73
C PHE A 95 6.04 -17.05 -1.42
N ILE A 96 6.87 -16.98 -0.38
CA ILE A 96 6.48 -16.34 0.88
C ILE A 96 6.16 -14.86 0.66
N LEU A 97 7.01 -14.12 -0.07
CA LEU A 97 6.77 -12.72 -0.38
C LEU A 97 5.47 -12.52 -1.16
N LEU A 98 5.19 -13.36 -2.15
CA LEU A 98 3.94 -13.32 -2.92
C LEU A 98 2.72 -13.59 -2.04
N CYS A 99 2.78 -14.57 -1.15
CA CYS A 99 1.69 -14.86 -0.22
C CYS A 99 1.42 -13.68 0.72
N VAL A 100 2.46 -13.07 1.26
CA VAL A 100 2.35 -11.89 2.12
C VAL A 100 1.78 -10.70 1.34
N ASP A 101 2.25 -10.45 0.11
CA ASP A 101 1.77 -9.37 -0.75
C ASP A 101 0.28 -9.51 -1.07
N ILE A 102 -0.15 -10.71 -1.46
CA ILE A 102 -1.57 -11.02 -1.70
C ILE A 102 -2.41 -10.77 -0.44
N THR A 103 -1.93 -11.22 0.73
CA THR A 103 -2.63 -11.02 2.00
C THR A 103 -2.77 -9.54 2.35
N VAL A 104 -1.70 -8.76 2.21
CA VAL A 104 -1.70 -7.31 2.47
C VAL A 104 -2.61 -6.59 1.47
N PHE A 105 -2.61 -7.02 0.21
CA PHE A 105 -3.48 -6.45 -0.81
C PHE A 105 -4.95 -6.75 -0.53
N TYR A 106 -5.26 -7.99 -0.15
CA TYR A 106 -6.61 -8.39 0.24
C TYR A 106 -7.11 -7.57 1.45
N ASP A 107 -6.28 -7.43 2.49
CA ASP A 107 -6.59 -6.59 3.64
C ASP A 107 -6.86 -5.13 3.23
N ALA A 108 -6.01 -4.56 2.39
CA ALA A 108 -6.15 -3.19 1.93
C ALA A 108 -7.46 -2.92 1.17
N VAL A 109 -8.02 -3.92 0.50
CA VAL A 109 -9.27 -3.79 -0.27
C VAL A 109 -10.48 -4.16 0.59
N HIS A 110 -10.50 -5.34 1.20
CA HIS A 110 -11.69 -5.89 1.84
C HIS A 110 -11.95 -5.35 3.25
N VAL A 111 -10.91 -5.25 4.08
CA VAL A 111 -11.09 -4.75 5.45
C VAL A 111 -11.49 -3.28 5.44
N ARG A 112 -10.90 -2.48 4.55
CA ARG A 112 -11.26 -1.07 4.42
C ARG A 112 -12.68 -0.87 3.91
N TRP A 113 -13.10 -1.68 2.93
CA TRP A 113 -14.48 -1.66 2.46
C TRP A 113 -15.45 -2.00 3.58
N ALA A 114 -15.19 -3.07 4.35
CA ALA A 114 -16.02 -3.48 5.47
C ALA A 114 -16.11 -2.39 6.56
N VAL A 115 -14.98 -1.75 6.92
CA VAL A 115 -14.94 -0.64 7.88
C VAL A 115 -15.71 0.57 7.35
N GLY A 116 -15.64 0.86 6.05
CA GLY A 116 -16.42 1.91 5.40
C GLY A 116 -17.93 1.67 5.51
N GLU A 117 -18.40 0.44 5.27
CA GLU A 117 -19.81 0.06 5.41
C GLU A 117 -20.28 0.13 6.89
N GLN A 118 -19.44 -0.33 7.82
CA GLN A 118 -19.73 -0.19 9.27
C GLN A 118 -19.85 1.28 9.67
N GLY A 119 -18.95 2.14 9.19
CA GLY A 119 -19.01 3.58 9.43
C GLY A 119 -20.28 4.23 8.89
N LYS A 120 -20.73 3.84 7.69
CA LYS A 120 -22.01 4.31 7.11
C LYS A 120 -23.22 3.85 7.94
N ALA A 121 -23.20 2.60 8.41
CA ALA A 121 -24.26 2.07 9.26
C ALA A 121 -24.31 2.81 10.61
N LEU A 122 -23.16 3.06 11.21
CA LEU A 122 -23.05 3.83 12.45
C LEU A 122 -23.57 5.26 12.28
N ASN A 123 -23.21 5.94 11.20
CA ASN A 123 -23.69 7.30 10.93
C ASN A 123 -25.21 7.36 10.76
N LYS A 124 -25.83 6.36 10.13
CA LYS A 124 -27.31 6.28 10.07
C LYS A 124 -27.97 6.12 11.44
N LEU A 125 -27.32 5.44 12.38
CA LEU A 125 -27.82 5.32 13.75
C LEU A 125 -27.67 6.65 14.50
N LEU A 126 -26.52 7.32 14.37
CA LEU A 126 -26.26 8.62 15.00
C LEU A 126 -27.23 9.70 14.51
N GLU A 127 -27.56 9.72 13.21
CA GLU A 127 -28.56 10.64 12.65
C GLU A 127 -29.95 10.42 13.26
N LYS A 128 -30.33 9.16 13.52
CA LYS A 128 -31.62 8.86 14.18
C LYS A 128 -31.66 9.37 15.62
N ASP A 129 -30.53 9.36 16.29
CA ASP A 129 -30.38 9.85 17.69
C ASP A 129 -30.10 11.36 17.77
N GLY A 130 -30.13 12.09 16.62
CA GLY A 130 -29.86 13.54 16.57
C GLY A 130 -28.42 13.93 16.85
N GLN A 131 -27.48 12.99 16.77
CA GLN A 131 -26.06 13.23 16.97
C GLN A 131 -25.34 13.51 15.63
N SER A 132 -24.24 14.26 15.70
CA SER A 132 -23.43 14.56 14.51
C SER A 132 -22.72 13.31 13.99
N PRO A 133 -22.68 13.11 12.65
CA PRO A 133 -22.05 11.93 12.07
C PRO A 133 -20.54 11.91 12.29
N VAL A 134 -19.99 10.74 12.53
CA VAL A 134 -18.54 10.50 12.60
C VAL A 134 -17.96 10.55 11.21
N LYS A 135 -16.83 11.27 11.03
CA LYS A 135 -16.10 11.26 9.75
C LYS A 135 -15.54 9.86 9.51
N VAL A 136 -16.11 9.15 8.56
CA VAL A 136 -15.54 7.92 8.04
C VAL A 136 -14.40 8.30 7.09
N VAL A 137 -13.19 7.86 7.40
CA VAL A 137 -12.03 8.06 6.51
C VAL A 137 -12.11 6.99 5.43
N GLU A 138 -12.58 7.41 4.26
CA GLU A 138 -12.53 6.60 3.03
C GLU A 138 -11.12 6.62 2.41
#